data_a3c6a8c41ab06a6b9410bb02af443baf
#
_entry.id   a3c6a8c41ab06a6b9410bb02af443baf
#
_cell.length_a   1.000
_cell.length_b   1.000
_cell.length_c   1.000
_cell.angle_alpha   90.00
_cell.angle_beta   90.00
_cell.angle_gamma   90.00
#
_symmetry.space_group_name_H-M   'P 1'
#
loop_
_entity.id
_entity.type
_entity.pdbx_description
1 polymer ?
#
loop_
_entity_poly.entity_id
_entity_poly.type
_entity_poly.pdbx_seq_one_letter_code
_entity_poly.pdbx_strand_id
1 'polypeptide(L)'
;ERRYRDANHKPEMLVALEQRGGFGVSRLLDLSHHELSGRFLEGTGSVVFDHRSRVAYACLSPRTNGDVLAELCEELGYEPFAFDATDGEGVAVYHTNVLLSIGRRSVIVCAEAVPQAQRAPLLGRLQASGREVVAIDRAQMAAFAGNALELEAADGTTVLAMSDRALGNFD
;
A
#
# COMPACT_ATOMS: atom_id res chain seq x y z
N GLU A 1 -7.67 17.14 -9.23
CA GLU A 1 -7.38 16.19 -8.14
C GLU A 1 -8.43 16.26 -7.03
N ARG A 2 -8.76 17.44 -6.50
CA ARG A 2 -9.76 17.62 -5.43
C ARG A 2 -11.13 17.03 -5.80
N ARG A 3 -11.59 17.20 -7.05
CA ARG A 3 -12.88 16.65 -7.53
C ARG A 3 -12.94 15.12 -7.49
N TYR A 4 -11.83 14.43 -7.73
CA TYR A 4 -11.77 12.96 -7.66
C TYR A 4 -11.77 12.45 -6.23
N ARG A 5 -11.17 13.20 -5.29
CA ARG A 5 -11.18 12.86 -3.87
C ARG A 5 -12.56 13.02 -3.25
N ASP A 6 -13.24 14.13 -3.53
CA ASP A 6 -14.60 14.39 -3.06
C ASP A 6 -15.60 13.32 -3.58
N ALA A 7 -15.35 12.75 -4.78
CA ALA A 7 -16.18 11.67 -5.33
C ALA A 7 -16.02 10.33 -4.62
N ASN A 8 -14.89 10.09 -3.94
CA ASN A 8 -14.62 8.86 -3.20
C ASN A 8 -15.12 8.91 -1.74
N HIS A 9 -15.54 10.08 -1.27
CA HIS A 9 -16.10 10.30 0.07
C HIS A 9 -17.59 9.97 0.05
N LYS A 10 -17.95 8.67 0.15
CA LYS A 10 -19.34 8.23 0.18
C LYS A 10 -19.60 7.29 1.36
N PRO A 11 -19.85 7.84 2.57
CA PRO A 11 -20.36 7.05 3.70
C PRO A 11 -21.59 6.22 3.31
N GLU A 12 -22.43 6.74 2.41
CA GLU A 12 -23.62 6.08 1.88
C GLU A 12 -23.29 4.77 1.13
N MET A 13 -22.09 4.67 0.53
CA MET A 13 -21.67 3.45 -0.16
C MET A 13 -21.39 2.31 0.85
N LEU A 14 -20.85 2.63 2.03
CA LEU A 14 -20.64 1.66 3.12
C LEU A 14 -21.98 1.15 3.65
N VAL A 15 -22.95 2.05 3.85
CA VAL A 15 -24.33 1.69 4.26
C VAL A 15 -24.98 0.81 3.18
N ALA A 16 -24.81 1.13 1.89
CA ALA A 16 -25.36 0.33 0.80
C ALA A 16 -24.69 -1.05 0.67
N LEU A 17 -23.40 -1.19 0.98
CA LEU A 17 -22.70 -2.47 1.03
C LEU A 17 -23.17 -3.32 2.20
N GLU A 18 -23.39 -2.72 3.35
CA GLU A 18 -23.96 -3.39 4.53
C GLU A 18 -25.36 -3.97 4.23
N GLN A 19 -26.20 -3.19 3.56
CA GLN A 19 -27.55 -3.61 3.17
C GLN A 19 -27.58 -4.71 2.10
N ARG A 20 -26.57 -4.78 1.21
CA ARG A 20 -26.54 -5.70 0.07
C ARG A 20 -25.73 -6.97 0.27
N GLY A 21 -24.76 -6.96 1.17
CA GLY A 21 -23.70 -7.95 1.16
C GLY A 21 -23.51 -8.78 2.43
N GLY A 22 -24.29 -8.55 3.48
CA GLY A 22 -24.08 -9.25 4.75
C GLY A 22 -22.76 -8.89 5.47
N PHE A 23 -22.16 -7.76 5.13
CA PHE A 23 -21.01 -7.20 5.85
C PHE A 23 -21.56 -6.32 6.99
N GLY A 24 -21.27 -6.66 8.22
CA GLY A 24 -21.53 -5.77 9.35
C GLY A 24 -20.39 -4.76 9.50
N VAL A 25 -20.68 -3.46 9.36
CA VAL A 25 -19.73 -2.40 9.71
C VAL A 25 -19.83 -2.13 11.20
N SER A 26 -18.86 -2.59 11.98
CA SER A 26 -18.83 -2.38 13.44
C SER A 26 -18.28 -1.00 13.84
N ARG A 27 -17.44 -0.41 12.99
CA ARG A 27 -16.80 0.88 13.25
C ARG A 27 -16.41 1.57 11.94
N LEU A 28 -16.64 2.86 11.86
CA LEU A 28 -16.14 3.76 10.81
C LEU A 28 -15.10 4.70 11.41
N LEU A 29 -13.90 4.72 10.83
CA LEU A 29 -12.86 5.69 11.14
C LEU A 29 -12.75 6.68 9.99
N ASP A 30 -13.08 7.95 10.26
CA ASP A 30 -13.02 9.04 9.28
C ASP A 30 -11.82 9.95 9.59
N LEU A 31 -10.83 9.93 8.70
CA LEU A 31 -9.62 10.76 8.76
C LEU A 31 -9.65 11.93 7.77
N SER A 32 -10.77 12.18 7.11
CA SER A 32 -10.89 13.20 6.07
C SER A 32 -10.66 14.62 6.56
N HIS A 33 -10.83 14.87 7.84
CA HIS A 33 -10.56 16.19 8.46
C HIS A 33 -9.12 16.66 8.23
N HIS A 34 -8.16 15.76 8.03
CA HIS A 34 -6.78 16.10 7.71
C HIS A 34 -6.62 16.77 6.35
N GLU A 35 -7.52 16.51 5.39
CA GLU A 35 -7.50 17.13 4.06
C GLU A 35 -7.64 18.66 4.13
N LEU A 36 -8.33 19.20 5.15
CA LEU A 36 -8.47 20.63 5.37
C LEU A 36 -7.11 21.31 5.63
N SER A 37 -6.14 20.57 6.14
CA SER A 37 -4.76 21.02 6.38
C SER A 37 -3.77 20.52 5.31
N GLY A 38 -4.27 19.98 4.18
CA GLY A 38 -3.44 19.50 3.08
C GLY A 38 -2.69 18.21 3.38
N ARG A 39 -3.10 17.44 4.40
CA ARG A 39 -2.51 16.15 4.75
C ARG A 39 -3.39 15.03 4.21
N PHE A 40 -2.80 14.11 3.48
CA PHE A 40 -3.52 13.06 2.76
C PHE A 40 -2.98 11.67 3.12
N LEU A 41 -3.85 10.68 3.09
CA LEU A 41 -3.51 9.27 3.12
C LEU A 41 -4.51 8.53 2.20
N GLU A 42 -4.09 8.25 0.97
CA GLU A 42 -5.00 7.80 -0.09
C GLU A 42 -5.22 6.28 -0.07
N GLY A 43 -5.79 5.78 1.03
CA GLY A 43 -6.25 4.40 1.16
C GLY A 43 -5.18 3.35 0.83
N THR A 44 -5.57 2.32 0.08
CA THR A 44 -4.71 1.19 -0.31
C THR A 44 -3.58 1.55 -1.29
N GLY A 45 -3.61 2.75 -1.87
CA GLY A 45 -2.49 3.29 -2.63
C GLY A 45 -1.34 3.68 -1.71
N SER A 46 -1.64 4.49 -0.70
CA SER A 46 -0.67 5.05 0.24
C SER A 46 -0.14 4.03 1.24
N VAL A 47 -0.96 3.06 1.66
CA VAL A 47 -0.63 2.11 2.74
C VAL A 47 -0.71 0.67 2.27
N VAL A 48 0.37 -0.08 2.47
CA VAL A 48 0.43 -1.53 2.28
C VAL A 48 0.52 -2.19 3.65
N PHE A 49 -0.51 -2.97 4.00
CA PHE A 49 -0.57 -3.64 5.30
C PHE A 49 0.05 -5.03 5.28
N ASP A 50 0.95 -5.28 6.22
CA ASP A 50 1.28 -6.64 6.64
C ASP A 50 0.38 -7.04 7.81
N HIS A 51 -0.74 -7.67 7.51
CA HIS A 51 -1.71 -8.09 8.52
C HIS A 51 -1.14 -9.14 9.50
N ARG A 52 -0.18 -9.95 9.05
CA ARG A 52 0.43 -11.00 9.87
C ARG A 52 1.40 -10.43 10.91
N SER A 53 2.23 -9.48 10.49
CA SER A 53 3.22 -8.83 11.36
C SER A 53 2.66 -7.57 12.04
N ARG A 54 1.42 -7.16 11.68
CA ARG A 54 0.79 -5.93 12.18
C ARG A 54 1.61 -4.68 11.89
N VAL A 55 2.15 -4.57 10.67
CA VAL A 55 2.92 -3.41 10.20
C VAL A 55 2.20 -2.76 9.02
N ALA A 56 2.14 -1.44 9.01
CA ALA A 56 1.63 -0.62 7.91
C ALA A 56 2.78 0.13 7.25
N TYR A 57 3.12 -0.28 6.04
CA TYR A 57 4.19 0.33 5.25
C TYR A 57 3.67 1.48 4.40
N ALA A 58 4.36 2.61 4.40
CA ALA A 58 3.98 3.76 3.58
C ALA A 58 5.20 4.56 3.09
N CYS A 59 5.32 4.77 1.78
CA CYS A 59 6.28 5.72 1.24
C CYS A 59 5.71 7.14 1.29
N LEU A 60 6.46 8.07 1.90
CA LEU A 60 6.03 9.44 2.10
C LEU A 60 5.98 10.21 0.77
N SER A 61 4.91 10.96 0.56
CA SER A 61 4.68 11.73 -0.65
C SER A 61 3.63 12.81 -0.40
N PRO A 62 3.34 13.70 -1.36
CA PRO A 62 2.20 14.62 -1.25
C PRO A 62 0.84 13.94 -1.04
N ARG A 63 0.72 12.62 -1.30
CA ARG A 63 -0.50 11.81 -1.14
C ARG A 63 -0.46 10.89 0.08
N THR A 64 0.66 10.87 0.82
CA THR A 64 0.92 9.96 1.93
C THR A 64 1.61 10.71 3.05
N ASN A 65 0.85 11.14 4.05
CA ASN A 65 1.34 11.89 5.20
C ASN A 65 1.63 10.98 6.39
N GLY A 66 2.79 11.15 7.02
CA GLY A 66 3.26 10.32 8.13
C GLY A 66 2.44 10.46 9.42
N ASP A 67 1.94 11.68 9.73
CA ASP A 67 1.14 11.89 10.93
C ASP A 67 -0.23 11.20 10.81
N VAL A 68 -0.85 11.28 9.62
CA VAL A 68 -2.12 10.59 9.34
C VAL A 68 -1.93 9.07 9.34
N LEU A 69 -0.78 8.57 8.85
CA LEU A 69 -0.43 7.16 8.97
C LEU A 69 -0.30 6.74 10.44
N ALA A 70 0.35 7.54 11.27
CA ALA A 70 0.53 7.22 12.69
C ALA A 70 -0.81 7.13 13.42
N GLU A 71 -1.71 8.09 13.18
CA GLU A 71 -3.08 8.08 13.74
C GLU A 71 -3.88 6.86 13.27
N LEU A 72 -3.85 6.55 11.95
CA LEU A 72 -4.48 5.34 11.43
C LEU A 72 -3.96 4.07 12.12
N CYS A 73 -2.64 3.99 12.30
CA CYS A 73 -1.99 2.82 12.91
C CYS A 73 -2.34 2.67 14.38
N GLU A 74 -2.40 3.76 15.14
CA GLU A 74 -2.84 3.77 16.53
C GLU A 74 -4.27 3.22 16.65
N GLU A 75 -5.19 3.72 15.82
CA GLU A 75 -6.59 3.32 15.82
C GLU A 75 -6.82 1.86 15.41
N LEU A 76 -6.00 1.35 14.50
CA LEU A 76 -6.11 -0.02 13.99
C LEU A 76 -5.19 -1.02 14.72
N GLY A 77 -4.30 -0.56 15.59
CA GLY A 77 -3.31 -1.38 16.29
C GLY A 77 -2.24 -1.94 15.37
N TYR A 78 -1.71 -1.15 14.44
CA TYR A 78 -0.56 -1.46 13.60
C TYR A 78 0.65 -0.64 14.00
N GLU A 79 1.84 -1.15 13.70
CA GLU A 79 3.08 -0.40 13.77
C GLU A 79 3.27 0.37 12.44
N PRO A 80 3.41 1.70 12.44
CA PRO A 80 3.70 2.45 11.23
C PRO A 80 5.15 2.27 10.81
N PHE A 81 5.40 2.00 9.53
CA PHE A 81 6.72 1.99 8.93
C PHE A 81 6.74 2.95 7.73
N ALA A 82 7.09 4.20 8.01
CA ALA A 82 7.20 5.25 7.01
C ALA A 82 8.62 5.28 6.42
N PHE A 83 8.74 5.49 5.10
CA PHE A 83 10.01 5.60 4.39
C PHE A 83 9.87 6.50 3.17
N ASP A 84 10.98 6.98 2.63
CA ASP A 84 11.02 7.75 1.40
C ASP A 84 11.26 6.84 0.19
N ALA A 85 10.72 7.20 -0.96
CA ALA A 85 11.01 6.54 -2.22
C ALA A 85 10.95 7.53 -3.38
N THR A 86 11.86 7.37 -4.36
CA THR A 86 11.89 8.20 -5.57
C THR A 86 11.97 7.33 -6.82
N ASP A 87 11.42 7.82 -7.91
CA ASP A 87 11.61 7.25 -9.24
C ASP A 87 13.02 7.53 -9.82
N GLY A 88 13.22 7.17 -11.08
CA GLY A 88 14.50 7.38 -11.77
C GLY A 88 14.87 8.86 -12.00
N GLU A 89 13.91 9.76 -11.91
CA GLU A 89 14.09 11.22 -12.09
C GLU A 89 14.20 11.96 -10.74
N GLY A 90 14.15 11.23 -9.62
CA GLY A 90 14.21 11.80 -8.27
C GLY A 90 12.87 12.35 -7.76
N VAL A 91 11.77 12.09 -8.47
CA VAL A 91 10.43 12.48 -8.04
C VAL A 91 9.92 11.47 -7.03
N ALA A 92 9.28 11.95 -5.96
CA ALA A 92 8.71 11.08 -4.95
C ALA A 92 7.68 10.10 -5.55
N VAL A 93 7.82 8.82 -5.23
CA VAL A 93 6.82 7.81 -5.59
C VAL A 93 5.52 8.14 -4.85
N TYR A 94 4.47 8.42 -5.60
CA TYR A 94 3.23 8.97 -5.06
C TYR A 94 2.43 8.00 -4.18
N HIS A 95 2.53 6.69 -4.41
CA HIS A 95 1.85 5.64 -3.66
C HIS A 95 2.77 4.45 -3.37
N THR A 96 2.62 3.86 -2.20
CA THR A 96 3.40 2.71 -1.74
C THR A 96 3.19 1.47 -2.59
N ASN A 97 1.94 1.23 -3.04
CA ASN A 97 1.62 0.07 -3.86
C ASN A 97 2.24 0.09 -5.27
N VAL A 98 2.87 1.18 -5.68
CA VAL A 98 3.65 1.22 -6.92
C VAL A 98 4.95 0.42 -6.79
N LEU A 99 5.54 0.40 -5.59
CA LEU A 99 6.85 -0.20 -5.35
C LEU A 99 6.84 -1.40 -4.39
N LEU A 100 5.73 -1.63 -3.68
CA LEU A 100 5.63 -2.66 -2.65
C LEU A 100 4.28 -3.36 -2.69
N SER A 101 4.29 -4.69 -2.72
CA SER A 101 3.12 -5.51 -2.41
C SER A 101 3.48 -6.66 -1.47
N ILE A 102 2.56 -7.05 -0.60
CA ILE A 102 2.77 -8.07 0.42
C ILE A 102 1.70 -9.15 0.27
N GLY A 103 2.12 -10.35 -0.10
CA GLY A 103 1.31 -11.56 -0.14
C GLY A 103 1.52 -12.44 1.09
N ARG A 104 0.95 -13.65 1.07
CA ARG A 104 1.11 -14.65 2.15
C ARG A 104 2.52 -15.23 2.20
N ARG A 105 3.12 -15.50 1.03
CA ARG A 105 4.41 -16.19 0.88
C ARG A 105 5.51 -15.27 0.39
N SER A 106 5.19 -14.23 -0.36
CA SER A 106 6.15 -13.35 -1.00
C SER A 106 5.84 -11.87 -0.75
N VAL A 107 6.87 -11.07 -0.89
CA VAL A 107 6.84 -9.61 -0.92
C VAL A 107 7.54 -9.18 -2.19
N ILE A 108 6.88 -8.36 -3.00
CA ILE A 108 7.53 -7.72 -4.15
C ILE A 108 7.94 -6.31 -3.72
N VAL A 109 9.20 -5.92 -3.95
CA VAL A 109 9.70 -4.61 -3.54
C VAL A 109 10.76 -4.05 -4.47
N CYS A 110 10.62 -2.77 -4.85
CA CYS A 110 11.67 -2.00 -5.52
C CYS A 110 12.54 -1.29 -4.47
N ALA A 111 13.52 -2.00 -3.91
CA ALA A 111 14.42 -1.43 -2.91
C ALA A 111 15.33 -0.32 -3.46
N GLU A 112 15.59 -0.31 -4.77
CA GLU A 112 16.38 0.74 -5.41
C GLU A 112 15.72 2.12 -5.34
N ALA A 113 14.40 2.18 -5.30
CA ALA A 113 13.64 3.42 -5.16
C ALA A 113 13.83 4.08 -3.79
N VAL A 114 14.22 3.29 -2.77
CA VAL A 114 14.36 3.73 -1.38
C VAL A 114 15.78 4.28 -1.14
N PRO A 115 15.95 5.41 -0.41
CA PRO A 115 17.27 5.93 -0.05
C PRO A 115 18.14 4.90 0.66
N GLN A 116 19.44 4.91 0.36
CA GLN A 116 20.41 3.92 0.87
C GLN A 116 20.31 3.68 2.39
N ALA A 117 20.16 4.77 3.16
CA ALA A 117 20.09 4.68 4.61
C ALA A 117 18.83 3.97 5.14
N GLN A 118 17.75 3.95 4.34
CA GLN A 118 16.45 3.35 4.73
C GLN A 118 16.26 1.93 4.14
N ARG A 119 17.07 1.51 3.15
CA ARG A 119 16.95 0.19 2.49
C ARG A 119 17.13 -0.97 3.44
N ALA A 120 18.21 -0.96 4.22
CA ALA A 120 18.51 -2.06 5.12
C ALA A 120 17.45 -2.24 6.22
N PRO A 121 16.97 -1.18 6.88
CA PRO A 121 15.82 -1.28 7.80
C PRO A 121 14.55 -1.85 7.13
N LEU A 122 14.18 -1.36 5.93
CA LEU A 122 13.01 -1.85 5.20
C LEU A 122 13.16 -3.33 4.85
N LEU A 123 14.25 -3.70 4.17
CA LEU A 123 14.48 -5.09 3.75
C LEU A 123 14.58 -6.04 4.94
N GLY A 124 15.26 -5.63 6.01
CA GLY A 124 15.36 -6.42 7.24
C GLY A 124 13.97 -6.69 7.86
N ARG A 125 13.09 -5.69 7.85
CA ARG A 125 11.72 -5.85 8.34
C ARG A 125 10.90 -6.80 7.45
N LEU A 126 10.99 -6.66 6.13
CA LEU A 126 10.30 -7.52 5.18
C LEU A 126 10.79 -8.97 5.28
N GLN A 127 12.10 -9.19 5.37
CA GLN A 127 12.71 -10.52 5.54
C GLN A 127 12.33 -11.19 6.86
N ALA A 128 12.28 -10.41 7.96
CA ALA A 128 11.88 -10.90 9.27
C ALA A 128 10.43 -11.44 9.31
N SER A 129 9.60 -11.07 8.33
CA SER A 129 8.25 -11.62 8.17
C SER A 129 8.23 -13.10 7.76
N GLY A 130 9.39 -13.68 7.37
CA GLY A 130 9.54 -15.05 6.90
C GLY A 130 9.02 -15.29 5.49
N ARG A 131 8.77 -14.22 4.71
CA ARG A 131 8.36 -14.28 3.31
C ARG A 131 9.56 -14.24 2.38
N GLU A 132 9.39 -14.80 1.19
CA GLU A 132 10.33 -14.60 0.09
C GLU A 132 10.28 -13.15 -0.38
N VAL A 133 11.43 -12.49 -0.47
CA VAL A 133 11.54 -11.12 -0.97
C VAL A 133 11.94 -11.13 -2.44
N VAL A 134 11.00 -10.77 -3.29
CA VAL A 134 11.17 -10.62 -4.74
C VAL A 134 11.57 -9.17 -5.01
N ALA A 135 12.86 -8.98 -5.32
CA ALA A 135 13.36 -7.66 -5.67
C ALA A 135 13.02 -7.33 -7.13
N ILE A 136 12.46 -6.16 -7.36
CA ILE A 136 12.26 -5.59 -8.70
C ILE A 136 13.10 -4.33 -8.86
N ASP A 137 13.50 -4.06 -10.08
CA ASP A 137 14.23 -2.85 -10.44
C ASP A 137 13.29 -1.64 -10.70
N ARG A 138 13.88 -0.49 -11.00
CA ARG A 138 13.12 0.73 -11.30
C ARG A 138 12.33 0.65 -12.61
N ALA A 139 12.79 -0.10 -13.60
CA ALA A 139 12.08 -0.27 -14.87
C ALA A 139 10.82 -1.14 -14.66
N GLN A 140 10.97 -2.22 -13.90
CA GLN A 140 9.86 -3.07 -13.48
C GLN A 140 8.86 -2.29 -12.61
N MET A 141 9.33 -1.47 -11.68
CA MET A 141 8.46 -0.56 -10.90
C MET A 141 7.70 0.41 -11.80
N ALA A 142 8.34 1.01 -12.81
CA ALA A 142 7.70 1.90 -13.78
C ALA A 142 6.66 1.16 -14.66
N ALA A 143 6.80 -0.15 -14.81
CA ALA A 143 5.81 -1.04 -15.43
C ALA A 143 4.73 -1.52 -14.46
N PHE A 144 4.69 -1.02 -13.21
CA PHE A 144 3.77 -1.41 -12.14
C PHE A 144 3.93 -2.85 -11.63
N ALA A 145 5.11 -3.45 -11.75
CA ALA A 145 5.37 -4.79 -11.24
C ALA A 145 5.24 -4.89 -9.70
N GLY A 146 5.44 -3.79 -8.98
CA GLY A 146 5.17 -3.71 -7.54
C GLY A 146 3.69 -3.69 -7.17
N ASN A 147 2.80 -3.37 -8.12
CA ASN A 147 1.35 -3.28 -7.88
C ASN A 147 0.67 -4.61 -8.19
N ALA A 148 0.80 -5.57 -7.30
CA ALA A 148 0.24 -6.89 -7.43
C ALA A 148 -0.67 -7.22 -6.23
N LEU A 149 -1.71 -8.02 -6.45
CA LEU A 149 -2.65 -8.47 -5.45
C LEU A 149 -2.69 -10.00 -5.42
N GLU A 150 -2.34 -10.59 -4.27
CA GLU A 150 -2.50 -12.02 -4.05
C GLU A 150 -3.97 -12.32 -3.72
N LEU A 151 -4.53 -13.26 -4.45
CA LEU A 151 -5.90 -13.74 -4.29
C LEU A 151 -5.90 -15.25 -4.08
N GLU A 152 -6.94 -15.76 -3.43
CA GLU A 152 -7.21 -17.18 -3.32
C GLU A 152 -8.40 -17.53 -4.22
N ALA A 153 -8.18 -18.43 -5.17
CA ALA A 153 -9.23 -18.95 -6.03
C ALA A 153 -10.13 -19.93 -5.25
N ALA A 154 -11.31 -20.23 -5.80
CA ALA A 154 -12.30 -21.09 -5.16
C ALA A 154 -11.81 -22.53 -4.86
N ASP A 155 -10.81 -22.99 -5.60
CA ASP A 155 -10.16 -24.30 -5.41
C ASP A 155 -8.98 -24.25 -4.38
N GLY A 156 -8.75 -23.11 -3.74
CA GLY A 156 -7.66 -22.89 -2.81
C GLY A 156 -6.31 -22.54 -3.46
N THR A 157 -6.27 -22.42 -4.80
CA THR A 157 -5.06 -22.01 -5.52
C THR A 157 -4.76 -20.54 -5.24
N THR A 158 -3.50 -20.22 -4.97
CA THR A 158 -3.05 -18.83 -4.86
C THR A 158 -2.75 -18.27 -6.25
N VAL A 159 -3.35 -17.15 -6.59
CA VAL A 159 -3.10 -16.42 -7.84
C VAL A 159 -2.60 -15.00 -7.52
N LEU A 160 -1.69 -14.49 -8.35
CA LEU A 160 -1.22 -13.13 -8.26
C LEU A 160 -1.84 -12.32 -9.41
N ALA A 161 -2.73 -11.40 -9.07
CA ALA A 161 -3.35 -10.50 -10.03
C ALA A 161 -2.48 -9.28 -10.25
N MET A 162 -2.16 -8.98 -11.51
CA MET A 162 -1.41 -7.80 -11.93
C MET A 162 -1.80 -7.43 -13.36
N SER A 163 -1.34 -6.27 -13.85
CA SER A 163 -1.56 -5.88 -15.24
C SER A 163 -0.68 -6.69 -16.20
N ASP A 164 -1.12 -6.85 -17.47
CA ASP A 164 -0.31 -7.49 -18.52
C ASP A 164 1.04 -6.79 -18.71
N ARG A 165 1.07 -5.45 -18.55
CA ARG A 165 2.31 -4.68 -18.58
C ARG A 165 3.26 -5.05 -17.44
N ALA A 166 2.76 -5.28 -16.25
CA ALA A 166 3.55 -5.74 -15.12
C ALA A 166 4.09 -7.14 -15.38
N LEU A 167 3.21 -8.06 -15.80
CA LEU A 167 3.56 -9.47 -16.06
C LEU A 167 4.67 -9.61 -17.11
N GLY A 168 4.60 -8.87 -18.21
CA GLY A 168 5.61 -8.89 -19.27
C GLY A 168 6.98 -8.30 -18.88
N ASN A 169 7.17 -7.87 -17.64
CA ASN A 169 8.44 -7.37 -17.11
C ASN A 169 8.96 -8.20 -15.92
N PHE A 170 8.42 -9.40 -15.72
CA PHE A 170 8.86 -10.36 -14.68
C PHE A 170 9.73 -11.49 -15.27
N ASP A 171 10.49 -11.26 -16.32
CA ASP A 171 11.42 -12.24 -16.89
C ASP A 171 12.68 -12.43 -16.05
#